data_121b1eafc6077d40633178f7952fc0c8
#
_entry.id   121b1eafc6077d40633178f7952fc0c8
#
_cell.length_a   1.000
_cell.length_b   1.000
_cell.length_c   1.000
_cell.angle_alpha   90.00
_cell.angle_beta   90.00
_cell.angle_gamma   90.00
#
_symmetry.space_group_name_H-M   'P 1'
#
loop_
_entity.id
_entity.type
_entity.pdbx_description
1 polymer ?
#
loop_
_entity_poly.entity_id
_entity_poly.type
_entity_poly.pdbx_seq_one_letter_code
_entity_poly.pdbx_strand_id
1 'polypeptide(L)'
;MFRKYLPYYKRNLKVALPVMLTQLGASLVGLFDSIMVGRYATVDLAAVSFSNALFFTVMVFAMGALMGLTPLVGFQVGSLTASESERSNSVSGLTSSNERSEWSDCRAIISSLFQNGMLFTVLLSIFTLVLLGGCIPFLHCFGQDPAVVEAARPYYILIVLSIVPFLFFTFFKQFLEGLGNTSVAMVITLVMNGLNIFLNWLFIYGNWGCPELGATGAGIG
;
A
#
# COMPACT_ATOMS: atom_id res chain seq x y z
N MET A 1 23.96 -21.53 23.50
CA MET A 1 22.60 -21.56 22.95
C MET A 1 22.37 -20.50 21.88
N PHE A 2 22.74 -19.22 22.05
CA PHE A 2 22.54 -18.12 21.08
C PHE A 2 23.17 -18.32 19.69
N ARG A 3 24.34 -18.95 19.59
CA ARG A 3 25.06 -19.14 18.31
C ARG A 3 24.29 -20.00 17.28
N LYS A 4 23.41 -20.89 17.71
CA LYS A 4 22.60 -21.76 16.85
C LYS A 4 21.46 -20.99 16.13
N TYR A 5 20.95 -19.93 16.75
CA TYR A 5 19.84 -19.14 16.21
C TYR A 5 20.29 -17.90 15.42
N LEU A 6 21.57 -17.53 15.49
CA LEU A 6 22.12 -16.35 14.84
C LEU A 6 21.87 -16.29 13.31
N PRO A 7 21.99 -17.40 12.53
CA PRO A 7 21.70 -17.37 11.10
C PRO A 7 20.20 -17.12 10.80
N TYR A 8 19.30 -17.63 11.65
CA TYR A 8 17.87 -17.39 11.52
C TYR A 8 17.52 -15.92 11.79
N TYR A 9 18.11 -15.32 12.82
CA TYR A 9 17.95 -13.89 13.12
C TYR A 9 18.46 -13.01 11.98
N LYS A 10 19.62 -13.30 11.41
CA LYS A 10 20.16 -12.55 10.26
C LYS A 10 19.23 -12.63 9.04
N ARG A 11 18.67 -13.80 8.75
CA ARG A 11 17.75 -14.00 7.63
C ARG A 11 16.45 -13.22 7.85
N ASN A 12 15.86 -13.33 9.06
CA ASN A 12 14.63 -12.61 9.40
C ASN A 12 14.85 -11.10 9.39
N LEU A 13 15.97 -10.61 9.92
CA LEU A 13 16.30 -9.19 9.93
C LEU A 13 16.49 -8.61 8.52
N LYS A 14 17.06 -9.40 7.59
CA LYS A 14 17.21 -9.00 6.18
C LYS A 14 15.88 -8.76 5.49
N VAL A 15 14.83 -9.48 5.88
CA VAL A 15 13.47 -9.29 5.35
C VAL A 15 12.72 -8.21 6.14
N ALA A 16 12.87 -8.19 7.47
CA ALA A 16 12.15 -7.26 8.34
C ALA A 16 12.64 -5.82 8.20
N LEU A 17 13.95 -5.59 8.01
CA LEU A 17 14.53 -4.24 7.94
C LEU A 17 13.93 -3.40 6.78
N PRO A 18 13.83 -3.91 5.54
CA PRO A 18 13.16 -3.18 4.46
C PRO A 18 11.71 -2.83 4.78
N VAL A 19 10.95 -3.76 5.39
CA VAL A 19 9.55 -3.52 5.77
C VAL A 19 9.44 -2.44 6.86
N MET A 20 10.32 -2.47 7.86
CA MET A 20 10.39 -1.45 8.91
C MET A 20 10.70 -0.06 8.32
N LEU A 21 11.66 0.04 7.39
CA LEU A 21 12.01 1.29 6.72
C LEU A 21 10.85 1.83 5.88
N THR A 22 10.11 0.96 5.19
CA THR A 22 8.91 1.31 4.44
C THR A 22 7.85 1.92 5.37
N GLN A 23 7.61 1.28 6.52
CA GLN A 23 6.59 1.71 7.48
C GLN A 23 6.97 3.02 8.17
N LEU A 24 8.26 3.18 8.52
CA LEU A 24 8.80 4.43 9.04
C LEU A 24 8.64 5.56 8.01
N GLY A 25 8.98 5.30 6.75
CA GLY A 25 8.82 6.26 5.66
C GLY A 25 7.38 6.72 5.50
N ALA A 26 6.42 5.81 5.49
CA ALA A 26 5.00 6.13 5.39
C ALA A 26 4.50 6.99 6.59
N SER A 27 4.97 6.68 7.81
CA SER A 27 4.63 7.48 8.99
C SER A 27 5.21 8.89 8.92
N LEU A 28 6.45 9.04 8.43
CA LEU A 28 7.08 10.35 8.24
C LEU A 28 6.35 11.20 7.20
N VAL A 29 5.91 10.61 6.09
CA VAL A 29 5.12 11.32 5.06
C VAL A 29 3.86 11.92 5.67
N GLY A 30 3.05 11.14 6.38
CA GLY A 30 1.84 11.66 7.02
C GLY A 30 2.11 12.80 8.01
N LEU A 31 3.29 12.78 8.68
CA LEU A 31 3.71 13.86 9.57
C LEU A 31 4.11 15.11 8.78
N PHE A 32 4.85 14.97 7.68
CA PHE A 32 5.21 16.09 6.79
C PHE A 32 3.97 16.71 6.16
N ASP A 33 3.02 15.91 5.67
CA ASP A 33 1.75 16.40 5.11
C ASP A 33 0.99 17.27 6.11
N SER A 34 0.85 16.78 7.35
CA SER A 34 0.17 17.51 8.43
C SER A 34 0.87 18.83 8.78
N ILE A 35 2.22 18.84 8.81
CA ILE A 35 3.00 20.06 9.07
C ILE A 35 2.86 21.06 7.91
N MET A 36 2.90 20.59 6.68
CA MET A 36 2.84 21.44 5.50
C MET A 36 1.47 22.13 5.37
N VAL A 37 0.39 21.36 5.50
CA VAL A 37 -0.99 21.90 5.48
C VAL A 37 -1.24 22.81 6.68
N GLY A 38 -0.80 22.42 7.88
CA GLY A 38 -1.00 23.21 9.10
C GLY A 38 -0.28 24.56 9.12
N ARG A 39 0.81 24.67 8.35
CA ARG A 39 1.50 25.96 8.14
C ARG A 39 0.79 26.89 7.16
N TYR A 40 -0.03 26.34 6.27
CA TYR A 40 -0.76 27.12 5.28
C TYR A 40 -2.01 27.78 5.92
N ALA A 41 -2.93 26.96 6.47
CA ALA A 41 -4.12 27.46 7.15
C ALA A 41 -4.67 26.46 8.17
N THR A 42 -5.17 26.96 9.31
CA THR A 42 -5.74 26.09 10.36
C THR A 42 -7.06 25.45 9.94
N VAL A 43 -7.88 26.15 9.13
CA VAL A 43 -9.14 25.62 8.58
C VAL A 43 -8.84 24.48 7.61
N ASP A 44 -7.83 24.64 6.76
CA ASP A 44 -7.37 23.60 5.82
C ASP A 44 -6.87 22.36 6.56
N LEU A 45 -6.13 22.54 7.66
CA LEU A 45 -5.70 21.42 8.50
C LEU A 45 -6.88 20.67 9.11
N ALA A 46 -7.92 21.38 9.57
CA ALA A 46 -9.14 20.78 10.09
C ALA A 46 -9.89 20.02 8.98
N ALA A 47 -9.98 20.59 7.78
CA ALA A 47 -10.61 19.98 6.62
C ALA A 47 -9.91 18.70 6.18
N VAL A 48 -8.57 18.72 6.09
CA VAL A 48 -7.74 17.54 5.77
C VAL A 48 -7.87 16.47 6.85
N SER A 49 -7.79 16.83 8.13
CA SER A 49 -7.91 15.89 9.24
C SER A 49 -9.27 15.21 9.28
N PHE A 50 -10.35 15.97 9.06
CA PHE A 50 -11.71 15.44 8.98
C PHE A 50 -11.87 14.46 7.80
N SER A 51 -11.42 14.85 6.61
CA SER A 51 -11.47 14.02 5.41
C SER A 51 -10.67 12.73 5.58
N ASN A 52 -9.46 12.83 6.14
CA ASN A 52 -8.60 11.69 6.41
C ASN A 52 -9.23 10.73 7.44
N ALA A 53 -9.91 11.22 8.47
CA ALA A 53 -10.57 10.36 9.45
C ALA A 53 -11.65 9.47 8.80
N LEU A 54 -12.47 10.04 7.90
CA LEU A 54 -13.46 9.28 7.14
C LEU A 54 -12.80 8.28 6.19
N PHE A 55 -11.80 8.74 5.46
CA PHE A 55 -11.04 7.91 4.52
C PHE A 55 -10.36 6.73 5.23
N PHE A 56 -9.62 6.96 6.31
CA PHE A 56 -8.93 5.92 7.07
C PHE A 56 -9.86 4.89 7.67
N THR A 57 -11.07 5.29 8.11
CA THR A 57 -12.06 4.35 8.67
C THR A 57 -12.39 3.24 7.67
N VAL A 58 -12.61 3.58 6.41
CA VAL A 58 -12.91 2.59 5.36
C VAL A 58 -11.63 1.90 4.87
N MET A 59 -10.53 2.65 4.77
CA MET A 59 -9.25 2.12 4.28
C MET A 59 -8.66 1.03 5.17
N VAL A 60 -8.84 1.07 6.48
CA VAL A 60 -8.37 0.03 7.39
C VAL A 60 -8.95 -1.33 7.02
N PHE A 61 -10.23 -1.41 6.65
CA PHE A 61 -10.86 -2.65 6.19
C PHE A 61 -10.29 -3.11 4.84
N ALA A 62 -10.16 -2.20 3.89
CA ALA A 62 -9.61 -2.52 2.57
C ALA A 62 -8.15 -2.98 2.64
N MET A 63 -7.32 -2.29 3.42
CA MET A 63 -5.93 -2.67 3.64
C MET A 63 -5.82 -4.01 4.38
N GLY A 64 -6.64 -4.24 5.40
CA GLY A 64 -6.68 -5.52 6.14
C GLY A 64 -6.97 -6.70 5.22
N ALA A 65 -7.91 -6.54 4.29
CA ALA A 65 -8.24 -7.56 3.29
C ALA A 65 -7.07 -7.84 2.34
N LEU A 66 -6.35 -6.81 1.87
CA LEU A 66 -5.18 -6.96 1.00
C LEU A 66 -3.94 -7.49 1.74
N MET A 67 -3.77 -7.17 3.03
CA MET A 67 -2.64 -7.69 3.83
C MET A 67 -2.68 -9.21 3.98
N GLY A 68 -3.87 -9.83 3.89
CA GLY A 68 -4.03 -11.29 3.84
C GLY A 68 -3.36 -11.95 2.62
N LEU A 69 -3.07 -11.20 1.57
CA LEU A 69 -2.45 -11.72 0.35
C LEU A 69 -0.99 -12.14 0.58
N THR A 70 -0.23 -11.38 1.36
CA THR A 70 1.20 -11.66 1.64
C THR A 70 1.42 -13.05 2.25
N PRO A 71 0.75 -13.45 3.36
CA PRO A 71 0.91 -14.79 3.90
C PRO A 71 0.37 -15.87 2.95
N LEU A 72 -0.68 -15.60 2.18
CA LEU A 72 -1.24 -16.56 1.23
C LEU A 72 -0.23 -16.88 0.12
N VAL A 73 0.35 -15.85 -0.51
CA VAL A 73 1.40 -16.00 -1.53
C VAL A 73 2.64 -16.67 -0.93
N GLY A 74 3.08 -16.20 0.24
CA GLY A 74 4.26 -16.74 0.93
C GLY A 74 4.10 -18.21 1.31
N PHE A 75 2.92 -18.65 1.73
CA PHE A 75 2.62 -20.05 2.02
C PHE A 75 2.71 -20.90 0.76
N GLN A 76 2.13 -20.47 -0.34
CA GLN A 76 2.16 -21.20 -1.61
C GLN A 76 3.58 -21.32 -2.17
N VAL A 77 4.34 -20.22 -2.18
CA VAL A 77 5.74 -20.24 -2.60
C VAL A 77 6.59 -21.13 -1.68
N GLY A 78 6.36 -21.05 -0.37
CA GLY A 78 7.07 -21.85 0.62
C GLY A 78 6.77 -23.34 0.50
N SER A 79 5.53 -23.75 0.24
CA SER A 79 5.15 -25.16 0.06
C SER A 79 5.76 -25.77 -1.21
N LEU A 80 5.84 -24.97 -2.29
CA LEU A 80 6.50 -25.39 -3.53
C LEU A 80 8.00 -25.61 -3.33
N THR A 81 8.70 -24.67 -2.68
CA THR A 81 10.15 -24.82 -2.40
C THR A 81 10.45 -25.92 -1.41
N ALA A 82 9.56 -26.25 -0.47
CA ALA A 82 9.73 -27.36 0.46
C ALA A 82 9.59 -28.69 -0.27
N SER A 83 8.61 -28.87 -1.15
CA SER A 83 8.41 -30.07 -1.94
C SER A 83 9.59 -30.35 -2.90
N GLU A 84 10.16 -29.29 -3.50
CA GLU A 84 11.39 -29.39 -4.32
C GLU A 84 12.60 -29.87 -3.49
N SER A 85 12.76 -29.35 -2.27
CA SER A 85 13.88 -29.74 -1.39
C SER A 85 13.78 -31.19 -0.92
N GLU A 86 12.59 -31.69 -0.60
CA GLU A 86 12.35 -33.07 -0.20
C GLU A 86 12.61 -34.04 -1.37
N ARG A 87 12.19 -33.67 -2.58
CA ARG A 87 12.47 -34.47 -3.80
C ARG A 87 13.93 -34.46 -4.20
N SER A 88 14.61 -33.33 -4.14
CA SER A 88 16.05 -33.25 -4.44
C SER A 88 16.89 -34.15 -3.53
N ASN A 89 16.45 -34.37 -2.30
CA ASN A 89 17.10 -35.31 -1.38
C ASN A 89 16.73 -36.77 -1.62
N SER A 90 15.64 -37.06 -2.33
CA SER A 90 15.12 -38.41 -2.55
C SER A 90 15.56 -39.04 -3.87
N VAL A 91 15.99 -38.22 -4.86
CA VAL A 91 16.26 -38.67 -6.23
C VAL A 91 17.61 -38.17 -6.72
N SER A 92 18.64 -38.92 -6.39
CA SER A 92 19.91 -38.83 -7.13
C SER A 92 19.77 -39.66 -8.43
N GLY A 93 19.12 -39.15 -9.46
CA GLY A 93 19.25 -39.82 -10.76
C GLY A 93 18.14 -39.79 -11.81
N LEU A 94 17.15 -38.91 -11.83
CA LEU A 94 16.15 -38.89 -12.91
C LEU A 94 15.82 -37.47 -13.41
N THR A 95 16.37 -37.15 -14.52
CA THR A 95 15.88 -36.53 -15.77
C THR A 95 15.20 -35.17 -15.80
N SER A 96 15.78 -34.29 -16.60
CA SER A 96 15.39 -32.92 -17.00
C SER A 96 13.98 -32.70 -17.55
N SER A 97 13.18 -33.73 -17.79
CA SER A 97 11.80 -33.62 -18.28
C SER A 97 10.81 -33.31 -17.17
N ASN A 98 11.07 -33.74 -15.92
CA ASN A 98 10.21 -33.52 -14.79
C ASN A 98 10.34 -32.06 -14.23
N GLU A 99 11.51 -31.47 -14.31
CA GLU A 99 11.75 -30.08 -13.88
C GLU A 99 10.91 -29.08 -14.70
N ARG A 100 10.75 -29.31 -15.99
CA ARG A 100 9.99 -28.42 -16.88
C ARG A 100 8.48 -28.43 -16.58
N SER A 101 7.91 -29.54 -16.16
CA SER A 101 6.50 -29.64 -15.77
C SER A 101 6.25 -28.96 -14.42
N GLU A 102 7.14 -29.09 -13.45
CA GLU A 102 7.03 -28.49 -12.13
C GLU A 102 7.14 -26.97 -12.18
N TRP A 103 8.05 -26.41 -12.99
CA TRP A 103 8.13 -24.97 -13.25
C TRP A 103 6.86 -24.42 -13.90
N SER A 104 6.19 -25.20 -14.75
CA SER A 104 4.92 -24.83 -15.36
C SER A 104 3.79 -24.77 -14.33
N ASP A 105 3.74 -25.73 -13.41
CA ASP A 105 2.71 -25.81 -12.36
C ASP A 105 2.90 -24.68 -11.32
N CYS A 106 4.14 -24.40 -10.93
CA CYS A 106 4.50 -23.29 -10.05
C CYS A 106 4.08 -21.93 -10.64
N ARG A 107 4.37 -21.73 -11.93
CA ARG A 107 3.93 -20.53 -12.66
C ARG A 107 2.41 -20.44 -12.74
N ALA A 108 1.73 -21.53 -12.97
CA ALA A 108 0.28 -21.57 -13.06
C ALA A 108 -0.37 -21.17 -11.74
N ILE A 109 0.14 -21.68 -10.61
CA ILE A 109 -0.36 -21.34 -9.28
C ILE A 109 -0.12 -19.86 -8.95
N ILE A 110 1.10 -19.35 -9.17
CA ILE A 110 1.42 -17.93 -8.92
C ILE A 110 0.58 -17.02 -9.83
N SER A 111 0.42 -17.41 -11.11
CA SER A 111 -0.41 -16.66 -12.06
C SER A 111 -1.87 -16.64 -11.65
N SER A 112 -2.43 -17.76 -11.18
CA SER A 112 -3.82 -17.82 -10.69
C SER A 112 -4.03 -16.97 -9.43
N LEU A 113 -3.08 -17.01 -8.50
CA LEU A 113 -3.10 -16.13 -7.31
C LEU A 113 -3.05 -14.65 -7.68
N PHE A 114 -2.20 -14.30 -8.66
CA PHE A 114 -2.11 -12.93 -9.16
C PHE A 114 -3.42 -12.48 -9.80
N GLN A 115 -3.99 -13.29 -10.70
CA GLN A 115 -5.25 -12.98 -11.39
C GLN A 115 -6.42 -12.84 -10.42
N ASN A 116 -6.58 -13.80 -9.50
CA ASN A 116 -7.64 -13.77 -8.49
C ASN A 116 -7.45 -12.59 -7.51
N GLY A 117 -6.23 -12.31 -7.09
CA GLY A 117 -5.91 -11.16 -6.24
C GLY A 117 -6.16 -9.83 -6.95
N MET A 118 -5.84 -9.75 -8.23
CA MET A 118 -6.14 -8.56 -9.05
C MET A 118 -7.64 -8.34 -9.22
N LEU A 119 -8.40 -9.40 -9.53
CA LEU A 119 -9.87 -9.33 -9.59
C LEU A 119 -10.48 -8.90 -8.26
N PHE A 120 -10.01 -9.48 -7.16
CA PHE A 120 -10.43 -9.09 -5.81
C PHE A 120 -10.13 -7.60 -5.53
N THR A 121 -8.95 -7.11 -5.94
CA THR A 121 -8.57 -5.70 -5.78
C THR A 121 -9.46 -4.77 -6.60
N VAL A 122 -9.84 -5.14 -7.83
CA VAL A 122 -10.80 -4.39 -8.65
C VAL A 122 -12.15 -4.29 -7.96
N LEU A 123 -12.69 -5.42 -7.50
CA LEU A 123 -13.98 -5.44 -6.79
C LEU A 123 -13.94 -4.62 -5.49
N LEU A 124 -12.86 -4.76 -4.72
CA LEU A 124 -12.63 -4.01 -3.50
C LEU A 124 -12.51 -2.50 -3.77
N SER A 125 -11.82 -2.10 -4.85
CA SER A 125 -11.68 -0.70 -5.26
C SER A 125 -13.03 -0.10 -5.63
N ILE A 126 -13.85 -0.80 -6.40
CA ILE A 126 -15.20 -0.35 -6.78
C ILE A 126 -16.07 -0.23 -5.53
N PHE A 127 -16.06 -1.24 -4.66
CA PHE A 127 -16.81 -1.22 -3.42
C PHE A 127 -16.43 -0.04 -2.52
N THR A 128 -15.14 0.18 -2.31
CA THR A 128 -14.61 1.26 -1.46
C THR A 128 -14.89 2.63 -2.07
N LEU A 129 -14.76 2.76 -3.40
CA LEU A 129 -15.07 3.99 -4.13
C LEU A 129 -16.57 4.36 -3.99
N VAL A 130 -17.47 3.39 -4.16
CA VAL A 130 -18.92 3.60 -4.01
C VAL A 130 -19.26 3.97 -2.56
N LEU A 131 -18.67 3.30 -1.58
CA LEU A 131 -18.91 3.55 -0.17
C LEU A 131 -18.45 4.96 0.24
N LEU A 132 -17.21 5.35 -0.08
CA LEU A 132 -16.68 6.67 0.24
C LEU A 132 -17.33 7.77 -0.61
N GLY A 133 -17.56 7.53 -1.90
CA GLY A 133 -18.27 8.46 -2.77
C GLY A 133 -19.70 8.71 -2.31
N GLY A 134 -20.37 7.68 -1.80
CA GLY A 134 -21.69 7.79 -1.18
C GLY A 134 -21.73 8.65 0.09
N CYS A 135 -20.60 8.83 0.78
CA CYS A 135 -20.51 9.72 1.94
C CYS A 135 -20.44 11.21 1.57
N ILE A 136 -20.11 11.58 0.32
CA ILE A 136 -19.96 12.97 -0.11
C ILE A 136 -21.20 13.84 0.20
N PRO A 137 -22.45 13.44 -0.14
CA PRO A 137 -23.62 14.23 0.18
C PRO A 137 -23.91 14.33 1.69
N PHE A 138 -23.41 13.41 2.50
CA PHE A 138 -23.65 13.35 3.93
C PHE A 138 -22.57 14.04 4.78
N LEU A 139 -21.56 14.68 4.18
CA LEU A 139 -20.49 15.37 4.92
C LEU A 139 -21.02 16.40 5.92
N HIS A 140 -22.15 17.06 5.62
CA HIS A 140 -22.81 18.02 6.53
C HIS A 140 -23.43 17.37 7.77
N CYS A 141 -23.72 16.06 7.73
CA CYS A 141 -24.36 15.34 8.84
C CYS A 141 -23.39 15.00 10.00
N PHE A 142 -22.09 15.14 9.78
CA PHE A 142 -21.07 14.80 10.78
C PHE A 142 -20.83 15.87 11.84
N GLY A 143 -21.62 16.97 11.85
CA GLY A 143 -21.59 17.98 12.92
C GLY A 143 -20.34 18.88 12.93
N GLN A 144 -19.65 18.98 11.78
CA GLN A 144 -18.51 19.90 11.61
C GLN A 144 -18.97 21.30 11.21
N ASP A 145 -18.10 22.29 11.47
CA ASP A 145 -18.36 23.68 11.05
C ASP A 145 -18.57 23.72 9.51
N PRO A 146 -19.60 24.45 9.02
CA PRO A 146 -19.85 24.58 7.59
C PRO A 146 -18.64 25.04 6.78
N ALA A 147 -17.80 25.93 7.33
CA ALA A 147 -16.59 26.39 6.68
C ALA A 147 -15.55 25.27 6.48
N VAL A 148 -15.44 24.36 7.47
CA VAL A 148 -14.56 23.20 7.40
C VAL A 148 -15.08 22.19 6.37
N VAL A 149 -16.40 21.95 6.32
CA VAL A 149 -17.01 21.03 5.35
C VAL A 149 -16.85 21.53 3.92
N GLU A 150 -17.00 22.83 3.69
CA GLU A 150 -16.82 23.44 2.36
C GLU A 150 -15.37 23.32 1.90
N ALA A 151 -14.40 23.62 2.75
CA ALA A 151 -12.98 23.44 2.47
C ALA A 151 -12.58 21.96 2.30
N ALA A 152 -13.22 21.05 3.04
CA ALA A 152 -12.93 19.61 2.97
C ALA A 152 -13.44 18.95 1.69
N ARG A 153 -14.50 19.44 1.07
CA ARG A 153 -15.18 18.79 -0.05
C ARG A 153 -14.29 18.54 -1.26
N PRO A 154 -13.53 19.52 -1.79
CA PRO A 154 -12.65 19.30 -2.94
C PRO A 154 -11.52 18.34 -2.60
N TYR A 155 -10.92 18.46 -1.43
CA TYR A 155 -9.90 17.55 -0.93
C TYR A 155 -10.43 16.12 -0.81
N TYR A 156 -11.61 15.93 -0.20
CA TYR A 156 -12.23 14.63 -0.01
C TYR A 156 -12.50 13.91 -1.34
N ILE A 157 -12.97 14.65 -2.35
CA ILE A 157 -13.21 14.08 -3.69
C ILE A 157 -11.89 13.55 -4.29
N LEU A 158 -10.80 14.30 -4.16
CA LEU A 158 -9.49 13.89 -4.67
C LEU A 158 -8.97 12.62 -3.98
N ILE A 159 -9.03 12.56 -2.65
CA ILE A 159 -8.57 11.36 -1.92
C ILE A 159 -9.47 10.14 -2.18
N VAL A 160 -10.78 10.33 -2.38
CA VAL A 160 -11.68 9.24 -2.79
C VAL A 160 -11.31 8.72 -4.18
N LEU A 161 -10.97 9.59 -5.12
CA LEU A 161 -10.55 9.18 -6.46
C LEU A 161 -9.19 8.46 -6.43
N SER A 162 -8.28 8.87 -5.55
CA SER A 162 -6.96 8.25 -5.41
C SER A 162 -6.99 6.84 -4.81
N ILE A 163 -8.15 6.38 -4.30
CA ILE A 163 -8.25 5.05 -3.67
C ILE A 163 -7.99 3.91 -4.65
N VAL A 164 -8.39 4.08 -5.90
CA VAL A 164 -8.20 3.05 -6.93
C VAL A 164 -6.71 2.79 -7.17
N PRO A 165 -5.90 3.78 -7.60
CA PRO A 165 -4.46 3.56 -7.78
C PRO A 165 -3.75 3.14 -6.48
N PHE A 166 -4.19 3.63 -5.32
CA PHE A 166 -3.63 3.26 -4.03
C PHE A 166 -3.85 1.78 -3.69
N LEU A 167 -5.05 1.22 -3.92
CA LEU A 167 -5.33 -0.20 -3.68
C LEU A 167 -4.58 -1.10 -4.66
N PHE A 168 -4.44 -0.70 -5.93
CA PHE A 168 -3.59 -1.41 -6.88
C PHE A 168 -2.13 -1.40 -6.46
N PHE A 169 -1.59 -0.25 -6.05
CA PHE A 169 -0.23 -0.17 -5.52
C PHE A 169 -0.06 -1.09 -4.31
N THR A 170 -1.00 -1.09 -3.38
CA THR A 170 -0.99 -1.95 -2.20
C THR A 170 -1.01 -3.43 -2.58
N PHE A 171 -1.84 -3.82 -3.55
CA PHE A 171 -1.88 -5.18 -4.07
C PHE A 171 -0.52 -5.62 -4.62
N PHE A 172 0.11 -4.83 -5.50
CA PHE A 172 1.43 -5.16 -6.06
C PHE A 172 2.50 -5.24 -4.98
N LYS A 173 2.47 -4.32 -4.01
CA LYS A 173 3.39 -4.32 -2.87
C LYS A 173 3.25 -5.61 -2.05
N GLN A 174 2.02 -5.96 -1.65
CA GLN A 174 1.75 -7.16 -0.85
C GLN A 174 2.11 -8.44 -1.61
N PHE A 175 1.88 -8.48 -2.91
CA PHE A 175 2.25 -9.61 -3.74
C PHE A 175 3.78 -9.79 -3.84
N LEU A 176 4.53 -8.70 -4.05
CA LEU A 176 6.00 -8.70 -4.05
C LEU A 176 6.59 -9.11 -2.70
N GLU A 177 6.01 -8.62 -1.61
CA GLU A 177 6.40 -9.01 -0.25
C GLU A 177 6.13 -10.50 0.00
N GLY A 178 5.01 -11.03 -0.49
CA GLY A 178 4.68 -12.46 -0.44
C GLY A 178 5.64 -13.35 -1.23
N LEU A 179 6.16 -12.85 -2.35
CA LEU A 179 7.23 -13.51 -3.12
C LEU A 179 8.60 -13.42 -2.44
N GLY A 180 8.72 -12.74 -1.30
CA GLY A 180 9.98 -12.53 -0.57
C GLY A 180 10.85 -11.39 -1.09
N ASN A 181 10.39 -10.63 -2.08
CA ASN A 181 11.13 -9.50 -2.65
C ASN A 181 10.78 -8.16 -1.98
N THR A 182 11.05 -8.08 -0.68
CA THR A 182 10.76 -6.90 0.15
C THR A 182 11.61 -5.68 -0.22
N SER A 183 12.81 -5.89 -0.77
CA SER A 183 13.71 -4.78 -1.14
C SER A 183 13.17 -3.93 -2.29
N VAL A 184 12.57 -4.56 -3.30
CA VAL A 184 11.94 -3.84 -4.42
C VAL A 184 10.73 -3.05 -3.93
N ALA A 185 9.88 -3.67 -3.12
CA ALA A 185 8.74 -3.00 -2.50
C ALA A 185 9.17 -1.77 -1.67
N MET A 186 10.26 -1.89 -0.90
CA MET A 186 10.84 -0.79 -0.13
C MET A 186 11.28 0.36 -1.02
N VAL A 187 12.07 0.08 -2.07
CA VAL A 187 12.59 1.14 -2.96
C VAL A 187 11.45 1.90 -3.63
N ILE A 188 10.46 1.18 -4.17
CA ILE A 188 9.29 1.80 -4.80
C ILE A 188 8.55 2.70 -3.79
N THR A 189 8.29 2.21 -2.58
CA THR A 189 7.59 3.00 -1.56
C THR A 189 8.38 4.25 -1.15
N LEU A 190 9.71 4.15 -0.98
CA LEU A 190 10.55 5.30 -0.63
C LEU A 190 10.57 6.35 -1.74
N VAL A 191 10.63 5.93 -3.01
CA VAL A 191 10.55 6.84 -4.16
C VAL A 191 9.19 7.54 -4.21
N MET A 192 8.10 6.79 -4.01
CA MET A 192 6.74 7.36 -3.97
C MET A 192 6.56 8.34 -2.81
N ASN A 193 7.10 8.04 -1.64
CA ASN A 193 7.08 8.94 -0.49
C ASN A 193 7.85 10.25 -0.78
N GLY A 194 9.03 10.16 -1.39
CA GLY A 194 9.80 11.32 -1.81
C GLY A 194 9.06 12.18 -2.83
N LEU A 195 8.41 11.53 -3.81
CA LEU A 195 7.60 12.20 -4.82
C LEU A 195 6.38 12.89 -4.20
N ASN A 196 5.70 12.24 -3.27
CA ASN A 196 4.56 12.81 -2.54
C ASN A 196 4.96 14.09 -1.78
N ILE A 197 6.05 14.07 -0.99
CA ILE A 197 6.53 15.26 -0.28
C ILE A 197 6.87 16.38 -1.26
N PHE A 198 7.49 16.06 -2.41
CA PHE A 198 7.84 17.03 -3.43
C PHE A 198 6.61 17.64 -4.09
N LEU A 199 5.60 16.82 -4.45
CA LEU A 199 4.36 17.30 -5.05
C LEU A 199 3.55 18.14 -4.06
N ASN A 200 3.50 17.76 -2.79
CA ASN A 200 2.87 18.55 -1.73
C ASN A 200 3.54 19.91 -1.59
N TRP A 201 4.89 19.96 -1.57
CA TRP A 201 5.61 21.23 -1.54
C TRP A 201 5.32 22.11 -2.79
N LEU A 202 5.11 21.48 -3.94
CA LEU A 202 4.81 22.18 -5.18
C LEU A 202 3.37 22.74 -5.18
N PHE A 203 2.37 21.95 -4.83
CA PHE A 203 0.95 22.29 -4.99
C PHE A 203 0.33 22.97 -3.76
N ILE A 204 0.83 22.73 -2.55
CA ILE A 204 0.33 23.43 -1.36
C ILE A 204 0.75 24.91 -1.40
N TYR A 205 2.03 25.16 -1.72
CA TYR A 205 2.63 26.50 -1.68
C TYR A 205 2.72 27.21 -3.04
N GLY A 206 2.28 26.56 -4.12
CA GLY A 206 2.31 27.17 -5.47
C GLY A 206 3.71 27.46 -6.00
N ASN A 207 4.71 26.67 -5.64
CA ASN A 207 6.08 26.87 -6.10
C ASN A 207 6.20 26.59 -7.61
N TRP A 208 7.22 27.16 -8.25
CA TRP A 208 7.53 27.02 -9.68
C TRP A 208 6.39 27.45 -10.64
N GLY A 209 5.51 28.36 -10.21
CA GLY A 209 4.41 28.87 -11.02
C GLY A 209 3.15 28.00 -11.02
N CYS A 210 3.09 27.00 -10.16
CA CYS A 210 1.85 26.26 -9.88
C CYS A 210 0.90 27.14 -9.06
N PRO A 211 -0.43 26.96 -9.18
CA PRO A 211 -1.38 27.66 -8.32
C PRO A 211 -1.25 27.18 -6.86
N GLU A 212 -1.39 28.11 -5.93
CA GLU A 212 -1.49 27.80 -4.50
C GLU A 212 -2.86 27.16 -4.21
N LEU A 213 -2.89 25.88 -3.93
CA LEU A 213 -4.12 25.12 -3.78
C LEU A 213 -4.42 24.73 -2.31
N GLY A 214 -3.50 25.00 -1.37
CA GLY A 214 -3.68 24.69 0.04
C GLY A 214 -4.02 23.21 0.29
N ALA A 215 -5.14 22.94 1.01
CA ALA A 215 -5.60 21.59 1.26
C ALA A 215 -5.84 20.76 -0.01
N THR A 216 -6.39 21.39 -1.06
CA THR A 216 -6.63 20.70 -2.34
C THR A 216 -5.32 20.26 -2.99
N GLY A 217 -4.25 21.08 -2.85
CA GLY A 217 -2.89 20.75 -3.29
C GLY A 217 -2.34 19.49 -2.63
N ALA A 218 -2.58 19.32 -1.33
CA ALA A 218 -2.23 18.09 -0.60
C ALA A 218 -3.01 16.86 -1.07
N GLY A 219 -4.21 17.05 -1.63
CA GLY A 219 -5.00 15.97 -2.22
C GLY A 219 -4.53 15.51 -3.60
N ILE A 220 -3.75 16.35 -4.30
CA ILE A 220 -3.17 16.04 -5.61
C ILE A 220 -1.83 15.30 -5.46
N GLY A 221 -1.03 15.63 -4.47
CA GLY A 221 0.27 15.01 -4.18
C GLY A 221 0.17 13.65 -3.55
#